data_c282d9b15040a9b12e1c27636d77476b
#
_entry.id   c282d9b15040a9b12e1c27636d77476b
#
_cell.length_a   1.000
_cell.length_b   1.000
_cell.length_c   1.000
_cell.angle_alpha   90.00
_cell.angle_beta   90.00
_cell.angle_gamma   90.00
#
_symmetry.space_group_name_H-M   'P 1'
#
loop_
_entity.id
_entity.type
_entity.pdbx_description
1 polymer ?
#
loop_
_entity_poly.entity_id
_entity_poly.type
_entity_poly.pdbx_seq_one_letter_code
_entity_poly.pdbx_strand_id
1 'polypeptide(L)'
;TGVFSERGIKAALAGLAPYIFEPERLAYGLERLREIAHRGGITTIGDMGIGGYLGLDRELELLRGAFENDATSFRLFLVSSPWGLPAGMDQKLIRDFATRSTSRVRTGKHVKLLADGGFFAQNMRMNFPGYTDGHQGKWMMEPDELMSAARSYWNDGYQVHVHVNGDEGMDVTLNVLATLLEEQPRPDHRFTLHHVGY
;
A
#
# COMPACT_ATOMS: atom_id res chain seq x y z
N THR A 1 -11.03 -17.76 -18.09
CA THR A 1 -12.20 -16.86 -17.95
C THR A 1 -11.88 -15.40 -18.31
N GLY A 2 -10.61 -14.97 -18.35
CA GLY A 2 -10.22 -13.59 -18.61
C GLY A 2 -10.43 -12.62 -17.45
N VAL A 3 -10.86 -13.11 -16.29
CA VAL A 3 -11.00 -12.31 -15.06
C VAL A 3 -9.78 -12.51 -14.19
N PHE A 4 -9.14 -11.41 -13.81
CA PHE A 4 -7.99 -11.36 -12.91
C PHE A 4 -8.35 -10.54 -11.68
N SER A 5 -8.09 -11.06 -10.49
CA SER A 5 -8.32 -10.35 -9.24
C SER A 5 -7.11 -10.53 -8.31
N GLU A 6 -6.87 -9.54 -7.47
CA GLU A 6 -5.86 -9.55 -6.42
C GLU A 6 -4.47 -9.93 -6.94
N ARG A 7 -3.81 -10.94 -6.38
CA ARG A 7 -2.49 -11.42 -6.82
C ARG A 7 -2.46 -11.85 -8.30
N GLY A 8 -3.60 -12.27 -8.86
CA GLY A 8 -3.71 -12.64 -10.28
C GLY A 8 -3.52 -11.47 -11.25
N ILE A 9 -3.75 -10.24 -10.81
CA ILE A 9 -3.52 -9.02 -11.62
C ILE A 9 -2.05 -8.90 -12.05
N LYS A 10 -1.09 -9.38 -11.25
CA LYS A 10 0.33 -9.32 -11.59
C LYS A 10 0.65 -10.02 -12.91
N ALA A 11 0.00 -11.14 -13.20
CA ALA A 11 0.19 -11.86 -14.46
C ALA A 11 -0.32 -11.05 -15.66
N ALA A 12 -1.47 -10.39 -15.51
CA ALA A 12 -2.01 -9.51 -16.54
C ALA A 12 -1.16 -8.25 -16.73
N LEU A 13 -0.72 -7.63 -15.63
CA LEU A 13 0.14 -6.45 -15.65
C LEU A 13 1.51 -6.74 -16.28
N ALA A 14 2.08 -7.93 -16.09
CA ALA A 14 3.34 -8.31 -16.74
C ALA A 14 3.24 -8.26 -18.27
N GLY A 15 2.10 -8.68 -18.84
CA GLY A 15 1.83 -8.58 -20.27
C GLY A 15 1.55 -7.15 -20.75
N LEU A 16 1.00 -6.30 -19.89
CA LEU A 16 0.65 -4.91 -20.20
C LEU A 16 1.78 -3.91 -19.90
N ALA A 17 2.77 -4.32 -19.10
CA ALA A 17 3.86 -3.45 -18.64
C ALA A 17 4.56 -2.69 -19.77
N PRO A 18 4.92 -3.30 -20.93
CA PRO A 18 5.56 -2.60 -22.04
C PRO A 18 4.72 -1.43 -22.58
N TYR A 19 3.39 -1.52 -22.47
CA TYR A 19 2.47 -0.48 -22.95
C TYR A 19 2.19 0.57 -21.87
N ILE A 20 2.04 0.17 -20.60
CA ILE A 20 1.72 1.07 -19.49
C ILE A 20 2.94 1.92 -19.13
N PHE A 21 4.12 1.31 -19.12
CA PHE A 21 5.39 1.95 -18.73
C PHE A 21 6.22 2.42 -19.92
N GLU A 22 5.61 2.54 -21.09
CA GLU A 22 6.22 3.18 -22.23
C GLU A 22 6.55 4.64 -21.87
N PRO A 23 7.81 5.11 -22.10
CA PRO A 23 8.31 6.36 -21.49
C PRO A 23 7.47 7.60 -21.78
N GLU A 24 7.01 7.77 -23.02
CA GLU A 24 6.18 8.93 -23.43
C GLU A 24 4.80 8.88 -22.76
N ARG A 25 4.17 7.71 -22.70
CA ARG A 25 2.88 7.50 -22.05
C ARG A 25 2.97 7.74 -20.56
N LEU A 26 4.01 7.23 -19.91
CA LEU A 26 4.24 7.42 -18.49
C LEU A 26 4.49 8.90 -18.16
N ALA A 27 5.33 9.59 -18.94
CA ALA A 27 5.58 11.01 -18.78
C ALA A 27 4.29 11.83 -18.94
N TYR A 28 3.47 11.51 -19.94
CA TYR A 28 2.15 12.13 -20.12
C TYR A 28 1.23 11.87 -18.91
N GLY A 29 1.18 10.64 -18.41
CA GLY A 29 0.36 10.28 -17.24
C GLY A 29 0.76 11.04 -15.97
N LEU A 30 2.06 11.17 -15.71
CA LEU A 30 2.60 11.93 -14.58
C LEU A 30 2.32 13.44 -14.70
N GLU A 31 2.39 14.00 -15.89
CA GLU A 31 2.01 15.40 -16.14
C GLU A 31 0.52 15.60 -15.91
N ARG A 32 -0.34 14.69 -16.37
CA ARG A 32 -1.79 14.74 -16.10
C ARG A 32 -2.10 14.66 -14.61
N LEU A 33 -1.36 13.83 -13.84
CA LEU A 33 -1.50 13.79 -12.39
C LEU A 33 -1.16 15.16 -11.76
N ARG A 34 -0.09 15.81 -12.20
CA ARG A 34 0.29 17.16 -11.77
C ARG A 34 -0.84 18.17 -12.02
N GLU A 35 -1.37 18.19 -13.24
CA GLU A 35 -2.47 19.09 -13.61
C GLU A 35 -3.73 18.85 -12.75
N ILE A 36 -4.11 17.59 -12.51
CA ILE A 36 -5.26 17.24 -11.67
C ILE A 36 -5.04 17.73 -10.24
N ALA A 37 -3.86 17.50 -9.69
CA ALA A 37 -3.52 17.97 -8.34
C ALA A 37 -3.57 19.50 -8.25
N HIS A 38 -3.02 20.22 -9.23
CA HIS A 38 -3.06 21.69 -9.28
C HIS A 38 -4.50 22.22 -9.35
N ARG A 39 -5.31 21.67 -10.25
CA ARG A 39 -6.72 22.07 -10.41
C ARG A 39 -7.54 21.80 -9.15
N GLY A 40 -7.23 20.71 -8.46
CA GLY A 40 -7.88 20.34 -7.18
C GLY A 40 -7.39 21.14 -5.98
N GLY A 41 -6.37 22.00 -6.12
CA GLY A 41 -5.75 22.71 -4.99
C GLY A 41 -5.07 21.75 -4.00
N ILE A 42 -4.66 20.57 -4.47
CA ILE A 42 -4.05 19.54 -3.64
C ILE A 42 -2.61 19.93 -3.34
N THR A 43 -2.26 19.97 -2.06
CA THR A 43 -0.90 20.35 -1.60
C THR A 43 -0.09 19.17 -1.07
N THR A 44 -0.74 18.03 -0.82
CA THR A 44 -0.07 16.79 -0.41
C THR A 44 -0.85 15.60 -0.94
N ILE A 45 -0.13 14.64 -1.53
CA ILE A 45 -0.67 13.37 -2.01
C ILE A 45 0.02 12.25 -1.25
N GLY A 46 -0.75 11.32 -0.69
CA GLY A 46 -0.25 10.09 -0.10
C GLY A 46 -0.34 8.93 -1.08
N ASP A 47 0.80 8.36 -1.48
CA ASP A 47 0.85 7.09 -2.18
C ASP A 47 0.98 5.97 -1.13
N MET A 48 -0.08 5.19 -0.98
CA MET A 48 -0.23 4.20 0.07
C MET A 48 0.23 2.79 -0.33
N GLY A 49 1.20 2.65 -1.25
CA GLY A 49 1.63 1.33 -1.68
C GLY A 49 2.76 1.28 -2.69
N ILE A 50 3.74 2.19 -2.59
CA ILE A 50 4.88 2.20 -3.51
C ILE A 50 5.73 0.92 -3.41
N GLY A 51 6.27 0.49 -4.54
CA GLY A 51 7.17 -0.66 -4.68
C GLY A 51 6.51 -1.91 -5.24
N GLY A 52 5.20 -1.88 -5.47
CA GLY A 52 4.42 -3.04 -5.90
C GLY A 52 4.55 -3.43 -7.37
N TYR A 53 4.98 -2.52 -8.24
CA TYR A 53 4.98 -2.71 -9.71
C TYR A 53 6.36 -2.76 -10.32
N LEU A 54 7.21 -1.78 -10.05
CA LEU A 54 8.55 -1.65 -10.62
C LEU A 54 9.66 -1.83 -9.57
N GLY A 55 9.29 -1.96 -8.30
CA GLY A 55 10.18 -1.96 -7.16
C GLY A 55 10.47 -0.56 -6.62
N LEU A 56 10.86 -0.49 -5.33
CA LEU A 56 10.98 0.76 -4.58
C LEU A 56 11.92 1.77 -5.24
N ASP A 57 13.09 1.33 -5.68
CA ASP A 57 14.10 2.23 -6.23
C ASP A 57 13.62 2.90 -7.53
N ARG A 58 13.12 2.09 -8.46
CA ARG A 58 12.71 2.59 -9.77
C ARG A 58 11.46 3.48 -9.68
N GLU A 59 10.48 3.11 -8.84
CA GLU A 59 9.30 3.93 -8.62
C GLU A 59 9.67 5.26 -7.96
N LEU A 60 10.58 5.25 -6.98
CA LEU A 60 11.06 6.46 -6.33
C LEU A 60 11.80 7.39 -7.31
N GLU A 61 12.70 6.86 -8.13
CA GLU A 61 13.42 7.63 -9.15
C GLU A 61 12.46 8.27 -10.15
N LEU A 62 11.46 7.54 -10.58
CA LEU A 62 10.45 7.98 -11.52
C LEU A 62 9.61 9.13 -10.95
N LEU A 63 9.12 8.98 -9.70
CA LEU A 63 8.35 10.01 -9.03
C LEU A 63 9.18 11.25 -8.71
N ARG A 64 10.44 11.10 -8.34
CA ARG A 64 11.37 12.23 -8.17
C ARG A 64 11.64 12.97 -9.48
N GLY A 65 11.94 12.23 -10.54
CA GLY A 65 12.16 12.83 -11.86
C GLY A 65 10.98 13.67 -12.33
N ALA A 66 9.77 13.21 -12.03
CA ALA A 66 8.54 13.90 -12.39
C ALA A 66 8.20 15.10 -11.49
N PHE A 67 8.39 14.97 -10.16
CA PHE A 67 7.78 15.89 -9.19
C PHE A 67 8.77 16.65 -8.30
N GLU A 68 10.06 16.34 -8.29
CA GLU A 68 11.08 17.07 -7.53
C GLU A 68 11.55 18.33 -8.27
N ASN A 69 10.62 19.20 -8.64
CA ASN A 69 10.89 20.43 -9.37
C ASN A 69 9.89 21.54 -9.01
N ASP A 70 10.19 22.79 -9.41
CA ASP A 70 9.39 23.96 -9.05
C ASP A 70 8.04 24.05 -9.75
N ALA A 71 7.82 23.30 -10.83
CA ALA A 71 6.50 23.19 -11.49
C ALA A 71 5.49 22.39 -10.65
N THR A 72 5.94 21.71 -9.60
CA THR A 72 5.09 20.90 -8.72
C THR A 72 4.70 21.67 -7.46
N SER A 73 3.41 21.93 -7.24
CA SER A 73 2.89 22.67 -6.09
C SER A 73 2.53 21.79 -4.89
N PHE A 74 2.68 20.47 -5.00
CA PHE A 74 2.33 19.52 -3.93
C PHE A 74 3.55 18.72 -3.45
N ARG A 75 3.39 18.04 -2.34
CA ARG A 75 4.33 17.05 -1.82
C ARG A 75 3.77 15.65 -2.03
N LEU A 76 4.64 14.70 -2.32
CA LEU A 76 4.31 13.27 -2.25
C LEU A 76 4.75 12.72 -0.91
N PHE A 77 3.87 11.95 -0.29
CA PHE A 77 4.17 11.15 0.87
C PHE A 77 4.05 9.67 0.49
N LEU A 78 5.18 8.97 0.47
CA LEU A 78 5.27 7.61 -0.06
C LEU A 78 5.32 6.61 1.09
N VAL A 79 4.35 5.70 1.12
CA VAL A 79 4.27 4.59 2.07
C VAL A 79 4.70 3.31 1.36
N SER A 80 5.78 2.69 1.86
CA SER A 80 6.29 1.44 1.29
C SER A 80 5.36 0.26 1.57
N SER A 81 5.29 -0.67 0.60
CA SER A 81 4.55 -1.92 0.77
C SER A 81 5.49 -3.11 0.54
N PRO A 82 5.51 -4.11 1.44
CA PRO A 82 6.22 -5.36 1.20
C PRO A 82 5.56 -6.20 0.10
N TRP A 83 4.31 -5.88 -0.26
CA TRP A 83 3.58 -6.57 -1.32
C TRP A 83 4.27 -6.39 -2.66
N GLY A 84 4.85 -7.47 -3.18
CA GLY A 84 5.62 -7.44 -4.44
C GLY A 84 7.11 -7.37 -4.29
N LEU A 85 7.63 -7.17 -3.08
CA LEU A 85 9.05 -7.29 -2.80
C LEU A 85 9.45 -8.76 -2.65
N PRO A 86 10.73 -9.11 -2.93
CA PRO A 86 11.23 -10.47 -2.71
C PRO A 86 11.13 -10.86 -1.23
N ALA A 87 10.62 -12.06 -0.98
CA ALA A 87 10.50 -12.59 0.38
C ALA A 87 11.86 -12.58 1.11
N GLY A 88 11.87 -12.10 2.36
CA GLY A 88 13.07 -12.02 3.20
C GLY A 88 13.98 -10.81 2.94
N MET A 89 13.76 -10.04 1.86
CA MET A 89 14.51 -8.80 1.60
C MET A 89 13.71 -7.53 1.85
N ASP A 90 12.41 -7.65 2.04
CA ASP A 90 11.47 -6.56 2.21
C ASP A 90 11.85 -5.60 3.34
N GLN A 91 12.21 -6.12 4.52
CA GLN A 91 12.55 -5.28 5.67
C GLN A 91 13.76 -4.39 5.43
N LYS A 92 14.83 -4.93 4.84
CA LYS A 92 16.02 -4.14 4.52
C LYS A 92 15.71 -3.05 3.50
N LEU A 93 15.04 -3.42 2.41
CA LEU A 93 14.67 -2.48 1.35
C LEU A 93 13.76 -1.35 1.88
N ILE A 94 12.80 -1.70 2.73
CA ILE A 94 11.88 -0.73 3.34
C ILE A 94 12.61 0.19 4.35
N ARG A 95 13.56 -0.34 5.13
CA ARG A 95 14.39 0.49 6.03
C ARG A 95 15.25 1.47 5.25
N ASP A 96 15.92 1.02 4.20
CA ASP A 96 16.74 1.88 3.34
C ASP A 96 15.87 2.94 2.66
N PHE A 97 14.71 2.56 2.14
CA PHE A 97 13.75 3.47 1.55
C PHE A 97 13.27 4.56 2.52
N ALA A 98 13.01 4.22 3.77
CA ALA A 98 12.52 5.17 4.78
C ALA A 98 13.47 6.36 5.03
N THR A 99 14.75 6.24 4.68
CA THR A 99 15.77 7.29 4.87
C THR A 99 15.90 8.24 3.68
N ARG A 100 15.18 8.01 2.58
CA ARG A 100 15.37 8.72 1.32
C ARG A 100 14.45 9.92 1.12
N SER A 101 14.00 10.56 2.19
CA SER A 101 13.10 11.72 2.14
C SER A 101 13.80 12.94 1.53
N THR A 102 13.08 13.70 0.70
CA THR A 102 13.51 14.99 0.17
C THR A 102 12.52 16.08 0.59
N SER A 103 12.65 17.30 0.05
CA SER A 103 11.71 18.38 0.37
C SER A 103 10.31 18.15 -0.18
N ARG A 104 10.18 17.55 -1.36
CA ARG A 104 8.90 17.31 -2.06
C ARG A 104 8.47 15.86 -2.02
N VAL A 105 9.40 14.92 -2.16
CA VAL A 105 9.10 13.48 -2.12
C VAL A 105 9.49 12.94 -0.76
N ARG A 106 8.50 12.74 0.08
CA ARG A 106 8.67 12.32 1.48
C ARG A 106 8.58 10.81 1.59
N THR A 107 9.54 10.23 2.25
CA THR A 107 9.52 8.84 2.73
C THR A 107 9.62 8.85 4.24
N GLY A 108 9.43 7.72 4.90
CA GLY A 108 9.54 7.63 6.35
C GLY A 108 9.26 6.21 6.86
N LYS A 109 9.22 6.07 8.17
CA LYS A 109 8.87 4.79 8.81
C LYS A 109 7.37 4.52 8.72
N HIS A 110 6.90 4.25 7.51
CA HIS A 110 5.52 3.88 7.20
C HIS A 110 5.50 2.62 6.34
N VAL A 111 4.61 1.70 6.66
CA VAL A 111 4.45 0.44 5.92
C VAL A 111 2.98 0.17 5.66
N LYS A 112 2.66 -0.29 4.44
CA LYS A 112 1.32 -0.70 4.02
C LYS A 112 1.23 -2.21 3.96
N LEU A 113 0.37 -2.77 4.80
CA LEU A 113 -0.01 -4.18 4.80
C LEU A 113 -1.42 -4.34 4.22
N LEU A 114 -1.78 -5.55 3.84
CA LEU A 114 -3.04 -5.88 3.18
C LEU A 114 -3.68 -7.07 3.90
N ALA A 115 -4.76 -6.84 4.66
CA ALA A 115 -5.44 -7.91 5.36
C ALA A 115 -6.32 -8.73 4.40
N ASP A 116 -7.24 -8.08 3.71
CA ASP A 116 -8.22 -8.72 2.84
C ASP A 116 -8.32 -8.06 1.46
N GLY A 117 -9.21 -8.57 0.62
CA GLY A 117 -9.37 -8.10 -0.75
C GLY A 117 -10.34 -6.93 -0.91
N GLY A 118 -10.49 -6.48 -2.17
CA GLY A 118 -11.33 -5.34 -2.53
C GLY A 118 -12.83 -5.65 -2.52
N PHE A 119 -13.64 -4.72 -2.02
CA PHE A 119 -15.10 -4.87 -1.96
C PHE A 119 -15.73 -4.97 -3.36
N PHE A 120 -15.25 -4.19 -4.33
CA PHE A 120 -15.75 -4.20 -5.72
C PHE A 120 -15.51 -5.53 -6.45
N ALA A 121 -14.56 -6.34 -5.97
CA ALA A 121 -14.27 -7.68 -6.48
C ALA A 121 -14.92 -8.79 -5.63
N GLN A 122 -15.75 -8.44 -4.65
CA GLN A 122 -16.35 -9.36 -3.69
C GLN A 122 -15.30 -10.22 -2.97
N ASN A 123 -14.18 -9.61 -2.60
CA ASN A 123 -13.06 -10.28 -1.93
C ASN A 123 -12.81 -9.79 -0.51
N MET A 124 -13.67 -8.89 0.03
CA MET A 124 -13.62 -8.54 1.46
C MET A 124 -13.77 -9.80 2.32
N ARG A 125 -13.03 -9.89 3.38
CA ARG A 125 -13.17 -11.02 4.31
C ARG A 125 -14.34 -10.78 5.26
N MET A 126 -15.39 -11.58 5.11
CA MET A 126 -16.68 -11.42 5.78
C MET A 126 -16.89 -12.50 6.83
N ASN A 127 -17.39 -12.11 8.00
CA ASN A 127 -17.94 -13.04 8.98
C ASN A 127 -19.13 -13.83 8.41
N PHE A 128 -19.49 -14.92 9.04
CA PHE A 128 -20.69 -15.67 8.67
C PHE A 128 -21.93 -14.75 8.70
N PRO A 129 -22.82 -14.80 7.73
CA PRO A 129 -22.95 -15.79 6.63
C PRO A 129 -22.09 -15.50 5.38
N GLY A 130 -21.32 -14.42 5.31
CA GLY A 130 -20.53 -14.07 4.15
C GLY A 130 -21.35 -13.41 3.04
N TYR A 131 -20.94 -13.59 1.79
CA TYR A 131 -21.65 -13.12 0.62
C TYR A 131 -22.89 -13.97 0.32
N THR A 132 -23.78 -13.46 -0.55
CA THR A 132 -25.06 -14.12 -0.89
C THR A 132 -24.91 -15.50 -1.54
N ASP A 133 -23.77 -15.81 -2.13
CA ASP A 133 -23.44 -17.13 -2.68
C ASP A 133 -22.69 -18.03 -1.68
N GLY A 134 -22.51 -17.56 -0.43
CA GLY A 134 -21.92 -18.32 0.68
C GLY A 134 -20.41 -18.26 0.78
N HIS A 135 -19.68 -17.58 -0.14
CA HIS A 135 -18.24 -17.39 0.07
C HIS A 135 -17.97 -16.27 1.09
N GLN A 136 -16.79 -16.26 1.69
CA GLN A 136 -16.40 -15.30 2.73
C GLN A 136 -15.30 -14.33 2.29
N GLY A 137 -15.04 -14.21 1.00
CA GLY A 137 -13.93 -13.39 0.50
C GLY A 137 -12.56 -14.05 0.61
N LYS A 138 -11.49 -13.25 0.60
CA LYS A 138 -10.11 -13.77 0.54
C LYS A 138 -9.18 -12.97 1.42
N TRP A 139 -8.27 -13.65 2.09
CA TRP A 139 -7.12 -13.03 2.70
C TRP A 139 -6.09 -12.62 1.64
N MET A 140 -5.56 -11.42 1.74
CA MET A 140 -4.37 -10.98 1.01
C MET A 140 -3.10 -11.40 1.75
N MET A 141 -3.11 -11.26 3.07
CA MET A 141 -2.19 -11.86 4.01
C MET A 141 -3.01 -12.70 5.00
N GLU A 142 -2.64 -13.96 5.20
CA GLU A 142 -3.27 -14.78 6.23
C GLU A 142 -3.08 -14.14 7.62
N PRO A 143 -3.98 -14.35 8.58
CA PRO A 143 -3.90 -13.69 9.89
C PRO A 143 -2.54 -13.79 10.58
N ASP A 144 -1.89 -14.94 10.55
CA ASP A 144 -0.57 -15.15 11.15
C ASP A 144 0.53 -14.40 10.37
N GLU A 145 0.42 -14.33 9.06
CA GLU A 145 1.33 -13.56 8.19
C GLU A 145 1.19 -12.06 8.49
N LEU A 146 -0.05 -11.56 8.59
CA LEU A 146 -0.34 -10.17 8.95
C LEU A 146 0.23 -9.82 10.33
N MET A 147 0.00 -10.67 11.33
CA MET A 147 0.54 -10.49 12.69
C MET A 147 2.06 -10.45 12.69
N SER A 148 2.70 -11.40 12.01
CA SER A 148 4.17 -11.48 11.95
C SER A 148 4.79 -10.26 11.29
N ALA A 149 4.23 -9.83 10.15
CA ALA A 149 4.69 -8.65 9.44
C ALA A 149 4.45 -7.38 10.27
N ALA A 150 3.25 -7.20 10.81
CA ALA A 150 2.91 -6.03 11.62
C ALA A 150 3.83 -5.91 12.85
N ARG A 151 4.08 -7.02 13.56
CA ARG A 151 4.99 -7.06 14.73
C ARG A 151 6.41 -6.64 14.36
N SER A 152 6.93 -7.13 13.24
CA SER A 152 8.27 -6.78 12.79
C SER A 152 8.43 -5.28 12.55
N TYR A 153 7.50 -4.67 11.81
CA TYR A 153 7.54 -3.23 11.55
C TYR A 153 7.20 -2.39 12.78
N TRP A 154 6.28 -2.87 13.63
CA TRP A 154 5.95 -2.21 14.89
C TRP A 154 7.18 -2.09 15.81
N ASN A 155 7.94 -3.17 15.97
CA ASN A 155 9.14 -3.20 16.79
C ASN A 155 10.23 -2.27 16.25
N ASP A 156 10.29 -2.06 14.95
CA ASP A 156 11.17 -1.10 14.29
C ASP A 156 10.67 0.36 14.35
N GLY A 157 9.53 0.60 14.99
CA GLY A 157 8.96 1.94 15.16
C GLY A 157 8.21 2.48 13.95
N TYR A 158 7.76 1.63 13.02
CA TYR A 158 6.94 2.04 11.88
C TYR A 158 5.51 2.36 12.30
N GLN A 159 4.92 3.34 11.63
CA GLN A 159 3.47 3.45 11.53
C GLN A 159 2.97 2.39 10.56
N VAL A 160 2.05 1.55 11.03
CA VAL A 160 1.46 0.48 10.21
C VAL A 160 0.14 0.95 9.65
N HIS A 161 -0.01 0.83 8.34
CA HIS A 161 -1.24 1.07 7.59
C HIS A 161 -1.75 -0.25 7.05
N VAL A 162 -3.00 -0.59 7.32
CA VAL A 162 -3.59 -1.86 6.87
C VAL A 162 -4.76 -1.60 5.94
N HIS A 163 -4.69 -2.15 4.73
CA HIS A 163 -5.86 -2.27 3.87
C HIS A 163 -6.78 -3.33 4.49
N VAL A 164 -7.99 -2.95 4.79
CA VAL A 164 -9.02 -3.83 5.34
C VAL A 164 -10.40 -3.31 4.94
N ASN A 165 -11.24 -4.19 4.45
CA ASN A 165 -12.58 -3.84 3.99
C ASN A 165 -13.69 -4.58 4.73
N GLY A 166 -13.55 -5.88 4.94
CA GLY A 166 -14.59 -6.72 5.55
C GLY A 166 -14.52 -6.75 7.07
N ASP A 167 -15.62 -7.09 7.69
CA ASP A 167 -15.77 -7.15 9.16
C ASP A 167 -14.88 -8.23 9.81
N GLU A 168 -14.73 -9.42 9.21
CA GLU A 168 -13.78 -10.43 9.70
C GLU A 168 -12.34 -9.94 9.56
N GLY A 169 -12.02 -9.25 8.44
CA GLY A 169 -10.74 -8.61 8.23
C GLY A 169 -10.44 -7.55 9.29
N MET A 170 -11.44 -6.75 9.68
CA MET A 170 -11.32 -5.76 10.75
C MET A 170 -11.10 -6.40 12.12
N ASP A 171 -11.85 -7.44 12.46
CA ASP A 171 -11.67 -8.18 13.72
C ASP A 171 -10.23 -8.69 13.87
N VAL A 172 -9.71 -9.33 12.81
CA VAL A 172 -8.32 -9.80 12.79
C VAL A 172 -7.32 -8.63 12.92
N THR A 173 -7.54 -7.53 12.19
CA THR A 173 -6.65 -6.37 12.22
C THR A 173 -6.65 -5.67 13.59
N LEU A 174 -7.80 -5.56 14.24
CA LEU A 174 -7.93 -5.00 15.58
C LEU A 174 -7.28 -5.90 16.63
N ASN A 175 -7.40 -7.22 16.50
CA ASN A 175 -6.71 -8.18 17.37
C ASN A 175 -5.17 -8.09 17.19
N VAL A 176 -4.68 -7.88 15.96
CA VAL A 176 -3.26 -7.58 15.72
C VAL A 176 -2.84 -6.34 16.48
N LEU A 177 -3.57 -5.23 16.37
CA LEU A 177 -3.25 -3.99 17.08
C LEU A 177 -3.28 -4.18 18.60
N ALA A 178 -4.29 -4.84 19.14
CA ALA A 178 -4.40 -5.10 20.57
C ALA A 178 -3.19 -5.87 21.10
N THR A 179 -2.81 -6.95 20.42
CA THR A 179 -1.62 -7.76 20.77
C THR A 179 -0.34 -6.93 20.72
N LEU A 180 -0.16 -6.12 19.68
CA LEU A 180 1.03 -5.26 19.58
C LEU A 180 1.12 -4.22 20.69
N LEU A 181 -0.02 -3.67 21.11
CA LEU A 181 -0.10 -2.72 22.23
C LEU A 181 0.18 -3.39 23.58
N GLU A 182 -0.22 -4.64 23.77
CA GLU A 182 0.11 -5.43 24.97
C GLU A 182 1.59 -5.79 25.03
N GLU A 183 2.18 -6.21 23.91
CA GLU A 183 3.58 -6.60 23.83
C GLU A 183 4.53 -5.39 23.93
N GLN A 184 4.21 -4.30 23.24
CA GLN A 184 5.02 -3.08 23.21
C GLN A 184 4.11 -1.84 23.09
N PRO A 185 3.70 -1.24 24.21
CA PRO A 185 2.85 -0.05 24.22
C PRO A 185 3.47 1.14 23.48
N ARG A 186 2.69 1.76 22.60
CA ARG A 186 3.10 2.94 21.83
C ARG A 186 1.94 3.95 21.79
N PRO A 187 1.92 4.99 22.64
CA PRO A 187 0.79 5.93 22.73
C PRO A 187 0.55 6.75 21.47
N ASP A 188 1.58 7.04 20.67
CA ASP A 188 1.46 7.76 19.38
C ASP A 188 1.77 6.83 18.21
N HIS A 189 1.12 5.69 18.15
CA HIS A 189 1.37 4.66 17.13
C HIS A 189 0.75 4.98 15.77
N ARG A 190 -0.35 5.72 15.72
CA ARG A 190 -1.09 6.09 14.50
C ARG A 190 -1.40 4.90 13.58
N PHE A 191 -1.62 3.71 14.14
CA PHE A 191 -2.04 2.55 13.38
C PHE A 191 -3.32 2.91 12.60
N THR A 192 -3.34 2.65 11.31
CA THR A 192 -4.39 3.16 10.43
C THR A 192 -5.06 2.03 9.65
N LEU A 193 -6.37 1.92 9.76
CA LEU A 193 -7.19 1.07 8.91
C LEU A 193 -7.62 1.88 7.69
N HIS A 194 -7.38 1.34 6.51
CA HIS A 194 -7.73 1.97 5.25
C HIS A 194 -8.94 1.29 4.62
N HIS A 195 -9.78 2.10 3.99
CA HIS A 195 -11.00 1.76 3.27
C HIS A 195 -12.17 1.52 4.20
N VAL A 196 -12.15 0.46 5.01
CA VAL A 196 -13.23 0.12 5.95
C VAL A 196 -14.58 0.11 5.20
N GLY A 197 -14.68 -0.80 4.22
CA GLY A 197 -15.77 -0.80 3.23
C GLY A 197 -17.08 -1.37 3.73
N TYR A 198 -17.09 -2.07 4.88
CA TYR A 198 -18.28 -2.70 5.47
C TYR A 198 -18.34 -2.44 6.96
#